data_eb8f0720cb311d6aaf1741d67a82f459
#
_entry.id   eb8f0720cb311d6aaf1741d67a82f459
#
_cell.length_a   1.000
_cell.length_b   1.000
_cell.length_c   1.000
_cell.angle_alpha   90.00
_cell.angle_beta   90.00
_cell.angle_gamma   90.00
#
_symmetry.space_group_name_H-M   'P 1'
#
loop_
_entity.id
_entity.type
_entity.pdbx_description
1 polymer ?
#
loop_
_entity_poly.entity_id
_entity_poly.type
_entity_poly.pdbx_seq_one_letter_code
_entity_poly.pdbx_strand_id
1 'polypeptide(L)'
;MKKVDYNKHFIKTTKALENNGAFLTIKTLNSLNTMTIGWANIGYIWSKPMFMVAVRKSRYTYELIESTDSFTVSIPFKNKMQKELKFCGSKSGRNYDKFKELNLKKINNNILDTPLIAGCDLHYECKIVYKQKMESDNLITSYQNRHYKNNDYHTLYFGEIINTLREE
;
A
#
# COMPACT_ATOMS: atom_id res chain seq x y z
N MET A 1 14.98 -13.62 -3.27
CA MET A 1 13.51 -13.62 -3.00
C MET A 1 12.88 -14.87 -3.58
N LYS A 2 11.92 -15.44 -2.88
CA LYS A 2 11.18 -16.65 -3.29
C LYS A 2 9.72 -16.31 -3.50
N LYS A 3 9.12 -16.82 -4.60
CA LYS A 3 7.67 -16.74 -4.83
C LYS A 3 6.95 -17.60 -3.79
N VAL A 4 5.89 -17.07 -3.21
CA VAL A 4 5.06 -17.75 -2.22
C VAL A 4 3.57 -17.53 -2.49
N ASP A 5 2.71 -18.35 -1.91
CA ASP A 5 1.27 -18.14 -2.01
C ASP A 5 0.87 -16.84 -1.30
N TYR A 6 -0.09 -16.12 -1.87
CA TYR A 6 -0.53 -14.81 -1.38
C TYR A 6 -1.00 -14.81 0.08
N ASN A 7 -1.54 -15.93 0.55
CA ASN A 7 -2.09 -16.08 1.89
C ASN A 7 -1.13 -16.76 2.90
N LYS A 8 0.04 -17.24 2.45
CA LYS A 8 1.00 -17.98 3.30
C LYS A 8 1.40 -17.23 4.58
N HIS A 9 1.46 -15.91 4.51
CA HIS A 9 1.85 -15.07 5.64
C HIS A 9 0.73 -14.14 6.12
N PHE A 10 -0.52 -14.50 5.88
CA PHE A 10 -1.72 -13.68 6.15
C PHE A 10 -1.74 -13.10 7.57
N ILE A 11 -1.54 -13.93 8.60
CA ILE A 11 -1.54 -13.48 10.00
C ILE A 11 -0.42 -12.47 10.27
N LYS A 12 0.77 -12.66 9.69
CA LYS A 12 1.89 -11.71 9.86
C LYS A 12 1.62 -10.40 9.14
N THR A 13 1.01 -10.47 7.97
CA THR A 13 0.63 -9.31 7.18
C THR A 13 -0.42 -8.47 7.89
N THR A 14 -1.49 -9.08 8.38
CA THR A 14 -2.56 -8.36 9.10
C THR A 14 -2.04 -7.73 10.39
N LYS A 15 -1.19 -8.42 11.15
CA LYS A 15 -0.52 -7.85 12.32
C LYS A 15 0.41 -6.69 11.98
N ALA A 16 1.12 -6.74 10.87
CA ALA A 16 1.96 -5.63 10.43
C ALA A 16 1.11 -4.40 10.07
N LEU A 17 0.02 -4.58 9.32
CA LEU A 17 -0.93 -3.51 8.98
C LEU A 17 -1.55 -2.87 10.23
N GLU A 18 -1.93 -3.67 11.22
CA GLU A 18 -2.51 -3.20 12.49
C GLU A 18 -1.52 -2.35 13.31
N ASN A 19 -0.26 -2.74 13.36
CA ASN A 19 0.73 -2.12 14.27
C ASN A 19 1.54 -1.01 13.62
N ASN A 20 2.30 -1.33 12.58
CA ASN A 20 3.28 -0.43 11.98
C ASN A 20 2.93 0.01 10.56
N GLY A 21 2.03 -0.73 9.91
CA GLY A 21 1.67 -0.52 8.52
C GLY A 21 2.62 -1.21 7.53
N ALA A 22 2.43 -0.85 6.27
CA ALA A 22 3.21 -1.32 5.13
C ALA A 22 3.50 -0.16 4.17
N PHE A 23 4.49 -0.31 3.31
CA PHE A 23 4.75 0.64 2.23
C PHE A 23 3.84 0.35 1.04
N LEU A 24 3.04 1.32 0.66
CA LEU A 24 2.33 1.35 -0.63
C LEU A 24 3.17 2.17 -1.59
N THR A 25 3.69 1.54 -2.63
CA THR A 25 4.53 2.19 -3.65
C THR A 25 3.79 2.29 -4.96
N ILE A 26 3.84 3.47 -5.56
CA ILE A 26 3.24 3.82 -6.84
C ILE A 26 4.31 4.38 -7.75
N LYS A 27 4.35 3.92 -9.01
CA LYS A 27 5.17 4.45 -10.07
C LYS A 27 4.29 4.90 -11.23
N THR A 28 4.57 6.09 -11.76
CA THR A 28 4.03 6.63 -13.00
C THR A 28 5.19 6.88 -13.97
N LEU A 29 4.91 7.37 -15.17
CA LEU A 29 5.98 7.74 -16.12
C LEU A 29 6.98 8.72 -15.50
N ASN A 30 6.48 9.69 -14.71
CA ASN A 30 7.28 10.82 -14.24
C ASN A 30 7.52 10.84 -12.72
N SER A 31 6.95 9.90 -11.99
CA SER A 31 6.98 9.97 -10.51
C SER A 31 7.05 8.58 -9.88
N LEU A 32 7.80 8.53 -8.79
CA LEU A 32 7.86 7.39 -7.89
C LEU A 32 7.63 7.88 -6.48
N ASN A 33 6.64 7.30 -5.78
CA ASN A 33 6.37 7.63 -4.40
C ASN A 33 5.99 6.40 -3.59
N THR A 34 6.24 6.47 -2.29
CA THR A 34 5.76 5.49 -1.33
C THR A 34 5.09 6.18 -0.14
N MET A 35 4.06 5.56 0.41
CA MET A 35 3.42 6.00 1.65
C MET A 35 3.18 4.81 2.57
N THR A 36 3.01 5.08 3.84
CA THR A 36 2.60 4.06 4.80
C THR A 36 1.09 3.91 4.78
N ILE A 37 0.64 2.67 4.68
CA ILE A 37 -0.76 2.27 4.84
C ILE A 37 -0.91 1.34 6.04
N GLY A 38 -2.03 1.48 6.78
CA GLY A 38 -2.46 0.52 7.80
C GLY A 38 -3.84 -0.05 7.48
N TRP A 39 -4.62 0.65 6.64
CA TRP A 39 -5.98 0.25 6.28
C TRP A 39 -5.98 -0.44 4.93
N ALA A 40 -6.09 -1.76 5.00
CA ALA A 40 -6.04 -2.63 3.83
C ALA A 40 -6.71 -3.98 4.13
N ASN A 41 -7.10 -4.69 3.10
CA ASN A 41 -7.62 -6.05 3.19
C ASN A 41 -6.95 -6.95 2.16
N ILE A 42 -6.72 -8.21 2.54
CA ILE A 42 -6.36 -9.28 1.62
C ILE A 42 -7.50 -10.27 1.60
N GLY A 43 -7.93 -10.67 0.43
CA GLY A 43 -9.07 -11.58 0.30
C GLY A 43 -9.12 -12.25 -1.06
N TYR A 44 -10.29 -12.79 -1.38
CA TYR A 44 -10.56 -13.51 -2.61
C TYR A 44 -11.91 -13.05 -3.16
N ILE A 45 -11.91 -12.39 -4.33
CA ILE A 45 -13.11 -11.91 -5.01
C ILE A 45 -12.88 -11.98 -6.53
N TRP A 46 -13.93 -12.15 -7.32
CA TRP A 46 -13.87 -12.37 -8.77
C TRP A 46 -12.95 -13.54 -9.19
N SER A 47 -12.96 -14.60 -8.38
CA SER A 47 -12.11 -15.80 -8.57
C SER A 47 -10.61 -15.49 -8.59
N LYS A 48 -10.18 -14.42 -7.91
CA LYS A 48 -8.79 -13.95 -7.84
C LYS A 48 -8.39 -13.52 -6.44
N PRO A 49 -7.10 -13.66 -6.07
CA PRO A 49 -6.57 -13.07 -4.86
C PRO A 49 -6.48 -11.54 -5.00
N MET A 50 -6.92 -10.83 -3.99
CA MET A 50 -7.00 -9.37 -3.98
C MET A 50 -6.26 -8.77 -2.80
N PHE A 51 -5.61 -7.65 -3.04
CA PHE A 51 -5.13 -6.72 -2.02
C PHE A 51 -5.87 -5.39 -2.19
N MET A 52 -6.76 -5.06 -1.26
CA MET A 52 -7.43 -3.76 -1.26
C MET A 52 -6.64 -2.78 -0.40
N VAL A 53 -6.38 -1.58 -0.92
CA VAL A 53 -5.75 -0.48 -0.19
C VAL A 53 -6.68 0.73 -0.15
N ALA A 54 -6.69 1.44 1.00
CA ALA A 54 -7.48 2.64 1.20
C ALA A 54 -6.59 3.89 1.16
N VAL A 55 -6.86 4.82 0.23
CA VAL A 55 -6.06 6.03 0.04
C VAL A 55 -6.95 7.27 0.10
N ARG A 56 -6.64 8.23 0.99
CA ARG A 56 -7.37 9.50 1.10
C ARG A 56 -7.04 10.43 -0.06
N LYS A 57 -8.03 11.24 -0.48
CA LYS A 57 -7.83 12.25 -1.54
C LYS A 57 -6.75 13.26 -1.19
N SER A 58 -6.57 13.61 0.07
CA SER A 58 -5.54 14.55 0.53
C SER A 58 -4.11 14.05 0.34
N ARG A 59 -3.90 12.75 0.16
CA ARG A 59 -2.56 12.16 0.01
C ARG A 59 -2.02 12.34 -1.40
N TYR A 60 -0.74 12.69 -1.51
CA TYR A 60 -0.05 12.77 -2.80
C TYR A 60 -0.14 11.46 -3.60
N THR A 61 -0.09 10.33 -2.91
CA THR A 61 -0.24 9.00 -3.51
C THR A 61 -1.58 8.84 -4.23
N TYR A 62 -2.65 9.57 -3.81
CA TYR A 62 -3.94 9.55 -4.49
C TYR A 62 -3.82 10.06 -5.93
N GLU A 63 -3.11 11.16 -6.15
CA GLU A 63 -2.90 11.72 -7.50
C GLU A 63 -2.16 10.74 -8.40
N LEU A 64 -1.17 10.05 -7.83
CA LEU A 64 -0.35 9.10 -8.59
C LEU A 64 -1.11 7.81 -8.92
N ILE A 65 -1.85 7.24 -7.96
CA ILE A 65 -2.56 5.98 -8.16
C ILE A 65 -3.73 6.12 -9.16
N GLU A 66 -4.28 7.33 -9.32
CA GLU A 66 -5.31 7.61 -10.33
C GLU A 66 -4.75 7.61 -11.77
N SER A 67 -3.43 7.72 -11.94
CA SER A 67 -2.74 7.77 -13.24
C SER A 67 -1.94 6.51 -13.58
N THR A 68 -2.12 5.42 -12.82
CA THR A 68 -1.46 4.14 -13.07
C THR A 68 -2.45 2.98 -12.91
N ASP A 69 -2.08 1.81 -13.39
CA ASP A 69 -2.88 0.59 -13.30
C ASP A 69 -2.36 -0.41 -12.26
N SER A 70 -1.32 -0.04 -11.51
CA SER A 70 -0.65 -0.98 -10.63
C SER A 70 -0.03 -0.33 -9.40
N PHE A 71 0.19 -1.13 -8.37
CA PHE A 71 0.92 -0.74 -7.17
C PHE A 71 1.65 -1.95 -6.56
N THR A 72 2.61 -1.66 -5.69
CA THR A 72 3.23 -2.68 -4.85
C THR A 72 3.02 -2.40 -3.38
N VAL A 73 2.93 -3.47 -2.57
CA VAL A 73 2.91 -3.38 -1.12
C VAL A 73 4.10 -4.13 -0.56
N SER A 74 4.99 -3.44 0.14
CA SER A 74 6.17 -4.00 0.79
C SER A 74 6.01 -3.96 2.30
N ILE A 75 6.12 -5.12 2.95
CA ILE A 75 5.75 -5.30 4.36
C ILE A 75 6.96 -5.75 5.17
N PRO A 76 7.48 -4.91 6.05
CA PRO A 76 8.46 -5.33 7.04
C PRO A 76 7.77 -6.00 8.22
N PHE A 77 8.30 -7.14 8.68
CA PHE A 77 7.83 -7.83 9.87
C PHE A 77 8.68 -7.47 11.11
N LYS A 78 8.21 -7.86 12.29
CA LYS A 78 8.96 -7.76 13.55
C LYS A 78 9.49 -6.35 13.86
N ASN A 79 8.66 -5.35 13.60
CA ASN A 79 9.00 -3.93 13.88
C ASN A 79 10.23 -3.40 13.13
N LYS A 80 10.63 -4.02 12.01
CA LYS A 80 11.65 -3.47 11.13
C LYS A 80 11.16 -2.18 10.47
N MET A 81 12.06 -1.32 10.06
CA MET A 81 11.82 -0.10 9.27
C MET A 81 10.79 0.86 9.88
N GLN A 82 10.70 0.93 11.21
CA GLN A 82 9.73 1.81 11.90
C GLN A 82 9.95 3.29 11.61
N LYS A 83 11.21 3.74 11.53
CA LYS A 83 11.56 5.13 11.19
C LYS A 83 11.08 5.48 9.79
N GLU A 84 11.34 4.60 8.84
CA GLU A 84 10.97 4.75 7.44
C GLU A 84 9.45 4.75 7.27
N LEU A 85 8.74 3.82 7.91
CA LEU A 85 7.28 3.79 7.92
C LEU A 85 6.70 5.07 8.54
N LYS A 86 7.20 5.51 9.70
CA LYS A 86 6.74 6.74 10.36
C LYS A 86 6.95 7.96 9.45
N PHE A 87 8.11 8.09 8.83
CA PHE A 87 8.40 9.18 7.90
C PHE A 87 7.47 9.13 6.68
N CYS A 88 7.35 7.97 6.02
CA CYS A 88 6.51 7.79 4.84
C CYS A 88 5.02 8.02 5.11
N GLY A 89 4.55 7.79 6.34
CA GLY A 89 3.18 8.04 6.77
C GLY A 89 2.89 9.50 7.12
N SER A 90 3.91 10.25 7.59
CA SER A 90 3.75 11.64 8.08
C SER A 90 4.18 12.71 7.08
N LYS A 91 5.15 12.45 6.21
CA LYS A 91 5.67 13.39 5.22
C LYS A 91 5.03 13.19 3.85
N SER A 92 4.72 14.30 3.19
CA SER A 92 4.14 14.26 1.83
C SER A 92 5.22 14.09 0.77
N GLY A 93 4.96 13.22 -0.22
CA GLY A 93 5.82 13.09 -1.42
C GLY A 93 5.81 14.32 -2.32
N ARG A 94 4.90 15.29 -2.09
CA ARG A 94 4.97 16.61 -2.77
C ARG A 94 6.20 17.42 -2.37
N ASN A 95 6.66 17.23 -1.12
CA ASN A 95 7.74 18.05 -0.54
C ASN A 95 9.02 17.24 -0.27
N TYR A 96 8.96 15.92 -0.30
CA TYR A 96 10.07 15.04 0.06
C TYR A 96 10.20 13.88 -0.92
N ASP A 97 11.36 13.71 -1.50
CA ASP A 97 11.74 12.45 -2.16
C ASP A 97 12.06 11.41 -1.08
N LYS A 98 11.08 10.62 -0.72
CA LYS A 98 11.18 9.66 0.39
C LYS A 98 12.22 8.57 0.15
N PHE A 99 12.47 8.21 -1.11
CA PHE A 99 13.51 7.24 -1.45
C PHE A 99 14.89 7.80 -1.18
N LYS A 100 15.12 9.08 -1.52
CA LYS A 100 16.37 9.78 -1.28
C LYS A 100 16.56 10.08 0.21
N GLU A 101 15.56 10.69 0.85
CA GLU A 101 15.62 11.09 2.27
C GLU A 101 15.93 9.92 3.22
N LEU A 102 15.37 8.74 2.94
CA LEU A 102 15.52 7.55 3.77
C LEU A 102 16.52 6.53 3.19
N ASN A 103 17.18 6.87 2.07
CA ASN A 103 18.04 5.93 1.35
C ASN A 103 17.37 4.56 1.08
N LEU A 104 16.05 4.59 0.75
CA LEU A 104 15.31 3.37 0.47
C LEU A 104 15.82 2.72 -0.81
N LYS A 105 16.29 1.48 -0.68
CA LYS A 105 16.76 0.70 -1.83
C LYS A 105 15.56 0.08 -2.56
N LYS A 106 15.58 0.19 -3.89
CA LYS A 106 14.56 -0.39 -4.77
C LYS A 106 14.97 -1.78 -5.23
N ILE A 107 13.99 -2.67 -5.35
CA ILE A 107 14.16 -3.96 -6.01
C ILE A 107 13.31 -3.92 -7.28
N ASN A 108 13.96 -4.03 -8.44
CA ASN A 108 13.33 -3.95 -9.76
C ASN A 108 13.15 -5.33 -10.42
N ASN A 109 13.41 -6.41 -9.70
CA ASN A 109 13.27 -7.79 -10.23
C ASN A 109 11.87 -8.32 -9.99
N ASN A 110 10.88 -7.69 -10.60
CA ASN A 110 9.46 -7.92 -10.40
C ASN A 110 8.71 -7.93 -11.75
N ILE A 111 7.47 -8.35 -11.72
CA ILE A 111 6.61 -8.44 -12.91
C ILE A 111 6.12 -7.05 -13.33
N LEU A 112 5.86 -6.18 -12.35
CA LEU A 112 5.44 -4.79 -12.59
C LEU A 112 6.64 -3.85 -12.62
N ASP A 113 6.48 -2.73 -13.33
CA ASP A 113 7.49 -1.66 -13.35
C ASP A 113 7.59 -0.88 -12.02
N THR A 114 6.58 -1.00 -11.15
CA THR A 114 6.58 -0.40 -9.80
C THR A 114 7.52 -1.18 -8.89
N PRO A 115 8.58 -0.56 -8.32
CA PRO A 115 9.57 -1.26 -7.53
C PRO A 115 9.04 -1.71 -6.17
N LEU A 116 9.69 -2.74 -5.64
CA LEU A 116 9.58 -3.17 -4.25
C LEU A 116 10.59 -2.40 -3.39
N ILE A 117 10.39 -2.39 -2.07
CA ILE A 117 11.32 -1.76 -1.12
C ILE A 117 12.16 -2.85 -0.44
N ALA A 118 13.48 -2.81 -0.63
CA ALA A 118 14.42 -3.73 -0.01
C ALA A 118 14.40 -3.61 1.52
N GLY A 119 14.68 -4.72 2.21
CA GLY A 119 14.64 -4.80 3.67
C GLY A 119 13.25 -5.10 4.24
N CYS A 120 12.21 -5.14 3.40
CA CYS A 120 10.92 -5.68 3.76
C CYS A 120 10.90 -7.20 3.61
N ASP A 121 10.09 -7.86 4.41
CA ASP A 121 10.05 -9.33 4.47
C ASP A 121 9.11 -9.96 3.44
N LEU A 122 8.06 -9.25 3.03
CA LEU A 122 7.03 -9.74 2.12
C LEU A 122 6.59 -8.64 1.16
N HIS A 123 6.36 -9.02 -0.09
CA HIS A 123 5.97 -8.08 -1.13
C HIS A 123 4.80 -8.62 -1.94
N TYR A 124 3.87 -7.74 -2.28
CA TYR A 124 2.77 -7.99 -3.19
C TYR A 124 2.88 -7.05 -4.38
N GLU A 125 2.76 -7.60 -5.60
CA GLU A 125 2.61 -6.87 -6.84
C GLU A 125 1.16 -6.97 -7.26
N CYS A 126 0.50 -5.83 -7.45
CA CYS A 126 -0.93 -5.75 -7.63
C CYS A 126 -1.31 -4.94 -8.86
N LYS A 127 -2.19 -5.50 -9.72
CA LYS A 127 -2.82 -4.79 -10.83
C LYS A 127 -4.18 -4.27 -10.39
N ILE A 128 -4.43 -2.97 -10.53
CA ILE A 128 -5.71 -2.35 -10.16
C ILE A 128 -6.79 -2.84 -11.12
N VAL A 129 -7.82 -3.48 -10.58
CA VAL A 129 -8.95 -4.00 -11.36
C VAL A 129 -10.26 -3.30 -11.05
N TYR A 130 -10.35 -2.66 -9.88
CA TYR A 130 -11.54 -1.92 -9.48
C TYR A 130 -11.17 -0.82 -8.47
N LYS A 131 -11.90 0.29 -8.51
CA LYS A 131 -11.81 1.35 -7.51
C LYS A 131 -13.20 1.84 -7.12
N GLN A 132 -13.36 2.16 -5.84
CA GLN A 132 -14.61 2.69 -5.28
C GLN A 132 -14.31 3.84 -4.32
N LYS A 133 -14.86 5.00 -4.59
CA LYS A 133 -14.90 6.10 -3.61
C LYS A 133 -15.83 5.71 -2.47
N MET A 134 -15.41 5.96 -1.24
CA MET A 134 -16.31 5.78 -0.10
C MET A 134 -17.39 6.85 -0.11
N GLU A 135 -18.64 6.39 -0.01
CA GLU A 135 -19.81 7.24 0.12
C GLU A 135 -20.12 7.46 1.61
N SER A 136 -20.26 8.73 2.02
CA SER A 136 -20.53 9.08 3.42
C SER A 136 -21.80 8.40 3.94
N ASP A 137 -22.84 8.37 3.12
CA ASP A 137 -24.18 7.88 3.48
C ASP A 137 -24.20 6.35 3.72
N ASN A 138 -23.20 5.63 3.18
CA ASN A 138 -23.04 4.20 3.38
C ASN A 138 -22.23 3.86 4.64
N LEU A 139 -21.68 4.86 5.34
CA LEU A 139 -20.87 4.66 6.53
C LEU A 139 -21.66 5.05 7.80
N ILE A 140 -21.72 4.17 8.77
CA ILE A 140 -22.41 4.45 10.02
C ILE A 140 -21.79 5.65 10.76
N THR A 141 -22.62 6.48 11.37
CA THR A 141 -22.27 7.76 12.00
C THR A 141 -21.12 7.67 13.00
N SER A 142 -21.02 6.59 13.78
CA SER A 142 -19.96 6.41 14.76
C SER A 142 -18.56 6.32 14.11
N TYR A 143 -18.44 5.68 12.93
CA TYR A 143 -17.20 5.61 12.17
C TYR A 143 -16.89 6.92 11.44
N GLN A 144 -17.92 7.60 10.91
CA GLN A 144 -17.75 8.94 10.33
C GLN A 144 -17.14 9.90 11.35
N ASN A 145 -17.78 10.01 12.52
CA ASN A 145 -17.34 10.91 13.59
C ASN A 145 -15.93 10.59 14.10
N ARG A 146 -15.57 9.31 14.11
CA ARG A 146 -14.24 8.89 14.60
C ARG A 146 -13.13 9.13 13.58
N HIS A 147 -13.37 8.87 12.30
CA HIS A 147 -12.32 8.75 11.30
C HIS A 147 -12.37 9.80 10.18
N TYR A 148 -13.51 10.48 9.99
CA TYR A 148 -13.73 11.35 8.83
C TYR A 148 -14.28 12.73 9.20
N LYS A 149 -13.86 13.30 10.32
CA LYS A 149 -14.29 14.63 10.80
C LYS A 149 -14.15 15.74 9.76
N ASN A 150 -13.17 15.63 8.87
CA ASN A 150 -12.88 16.62 7.83
C ASN A 150 -13.41 16.19 6.44
N ASN A 151 -14.29 15.19 6.37
CA ASN A 151 -14.82 14.65 5.11
C ASN A 151 -13.76 14.18 4.10
N ASP A 152 -12.55 13.86 4.57
CA ASP A 152 -11.47 13.34 3.72
C ASP A 152 -11.58 11.81 3.62
N TYR A 153 -12.57 11.36 2.87
CA TYR A 153 -12.88 9.95 2.67
C TYR A 153 -11.82 9.26 1.80
N HIS A 154 -11.66 7.96 2.02
CA HIS A 154 -10.78 7.14 1.21
C HIS A 154 -11.45 6.76 -0.12
N THR A 155 -10.59 6.50 -1.10
CA THR A 155 -10.92 5.66 -2.24
C THR A 155 -10.29 4.30 -2.00
N LEU A 156 -11.07 3.24 -2.22
CA LEU A 156 -10.63 1.85 -2.10
C LEU A 156 -10.14 1.38 -3.48
N TYR A 157 -8.90 0.91 -3.55
CA TYR A 157 -8.33 0.36 -4.77
C TYR A 157 -8.14 -1.14 -4.59
N PHE A 158 -8.80 -1.92 -5.42
CA PHE A 158 -8.70 -3.37 -5.43
C PHE A 158 -7.67 -3.79 -6.46
N GLY A 159 -6.55 -4.33 -5.99
CA GLY A 159 -5.49 -4.86 -6.83
C GLY A 159 -5.53 -6.39 -6.88
N GLU A 160 -5.66 -6.97 -8.08
CA GLU A 160 -5.38 -8.40 -8.27
C GLU A 160 -3.93 -8.66 -7.90
N ILE A 161 -3.68 -9.57 -6.96
CA ILE A 161 -2.34 -9.99 -6.59
C ILE A 161 -1.80 -10.89 -7.69
N ILE A 162 -0.90 -10.37 -8.51
CA ILE A 162 -0.28 -11.11 -9.62
C ILE A 162 1.01 -11.82 -9.20
N ASN A 163 1.63 -11.36 -8.12
CA ASN A 163 2.83 -11.95 -7.56
C ASN A 163 2.96 -11.67 -6.06
N THR A 164 3.52 -12.63 -5.35
CA THR A 164 3.88 -12.48 -3.93
C THR A 164 5.29 -13.03 -3.72
N LEU A 165 6.16 -12.20 -3.19
CA LEU A 165 7.57 -12.50 -2.99
C LEU A 165 7.95 -12.39 -1.52
N ARG A 166 8.72 -13.35 -1.05
CA ARG A 166 9.25 -13.41 0.32
C ARG A 166 10.77 -13.23 0.28
N GLU A 167 11.29 -12.30 1.06
CA GLU A 167 12.74 -12.20 1.31
C GLU A 167 13.20 -13.35 2.21
N GLU A 168 14.31 -14.01 1.86
CA GLU A 168 14.87 -15.15 2.61
C GLU A 168 15.66 -14.70 3.84
#